data_0f21cb229d952262de8405feb1df7c5c
#
_entry.id   0f21cb229d952262de8405feb1df7c5c
#
_cell.length_a   1.000
_cell.length_b   1.000
_cell.length_c   1.000
_cell.angle_alpha   90.00
_cell.angle_beta   90.00
_cell.angle_gamma   90.00
#
_symmetry.space_group_name_H-M   'P 1'
#
loop_
_entity.id
_entity.type
_entity.pdbx_description
1 polymer ?
#
loop_
_entity_poly.entity_id
_entity_poly.type
_entity_poly.pdbx_seq_one_letter_code
_entity_poly.pdbx_strand_id
1 'polypeptide(L)'
;MKDSKKGVAKSLLLTLLGGVLFLVEIPGLESSVFVFLVDEVERILAPVLVYVLFAFILSAFLGTILGTVFRLPFIMKSPRLKRTFAGRKMQLVTLTVASFVMVSYLFLPLNFLNQESAALMSICGNMIVFMLIAKMILPLVSDYGLAEILEVYLRPVMKPLLKVPGSAVISLLTSMLVSVTVAVVAVTEQFRKAVYNKKEAVIIVSCMTIPSMPFTMLVLGVVGRMDVFGKFYLYLGAVCLLVSVITVRLFPVRRMPETYYGDASAPSLEVQSGSRWKRAMEGASRKALATRYHPVDNAVGITLNMVSFIPYTLAWGTLMKLLLAYTDLVTILTYPYGLWLKLFGIEEGIQLAPVLVLNFIDVVMPTVLLTDVGQTETVLKVLCMTLGEMVYTAPLLIALAAGGMTRLKEQMGIWLVRAVLLVPAAVLLYPVFF
;
A
#
# COMPACT_ATOMS: atom_id res chain seq x y z
N MET A 1 -29.02 24.87 -6.73
CA MET A 1 -29.00 24.87 -5.23
C MET A 1 -29.52 23.58 -4.60
N LYS A 2 -30.69 23.03 -5.03
CA LYS A 2 -31.27 21.79 -4.45
C LYS A 2 -30.38 20.55 -4.61
N ASP A 3 -29.75 20.38 -5.78
CA ASP A 3 -28.86 19.26 -6.07
C ASP A 3 -27.52 19.36 -5.33
N SER A 4 -27.00 20.56 -5.12
CA SER A 4 -25.77 20.77 -4.33
C SER A 4 -25.96 20.35 -2.85
N LYS A 5 -27.13 20.67 -2.25
CA LYS A 5 -27.43 20.24 -0.85
C LYS A 5 -27.58 18.72 -0.76
N LYS A 6 -28.23 18.07 -1.74
CA LYS A 6 -28.34 16.61 -1.80
C LYS A 6 -26.96 15.94 -1.93
N GLY A 7 -26.07 16.49 -2.76
CA GLY A 7 -24.73 15.98 -2.93
C GLY A 7 -23.87 16.10 -1.67
N VAL A 8 -23.96 17.24 -0.96
CA VAL A 8 -23.28 17.43 0.33
C VAL A 8 -23.80 16.44 1.38
N ALA A 9 -25.12 16.28 1.49
CA ALA A 9 -25.71 15.33 2.42
C ALA A 9 -25.29 13.89 2.12
N LYS A 10 -25.30 13.49 0.84
CA LYS A 10 -24.83 12.17 0.40
C LYS A 10 -23.35 11.96 0.73
N SER A 11 -22.49 12.95 0.46
CA SER A 11 -21.06 12.91 0.78
C SER A 11 -20.84 12.69 2.27
N LEU A 12 -21.39 13.56 3.10
CA LEU A 12 -21.21 13.49 4.55
C LEU A 12 -21.76 12.19 5.14
N LEU A 13 -22.97 11.79 4.73
CA LEU A 13 -23.62 10.58 5.24
C LEU A 13 -22.79 9.33 4.92
N LEU A 14 -22.37 9.15 3.67
CA LEU A 14 -21.63 7.95 3.24
C LEU A 14 -20.22 7.93 3.78
N THR A 15 -19.55 9.08 3.82
CA THR A 15 -18.20 9.17 4.44
C THR A 15 -18.26 8.90 5.95
N LEU A 16 -19.26 9.44 6.67
CA LEU A 16 -19.45 9.14 8.08
C LEU A 16 -19.81 7.68 8.31
N LEU A 17 -20.72 7.12 7.49
CA LEU A 17 -21.07 5.70 7.58
C LEU A 17 -19.82 4.82 7.39
N GLY A 18 -19.03 5.10 6.35
CA GLY A 18 -17.79 4.38 6.11
C GLY A 18 -16.80 4.55 7.26
N GLY A 19 -16.64 5.78 7.78
CA GLY A 19 -15.79 6.06 8.94
C GLY A 19 -16.22 5.29 10.19
N VAL A 20 -17.53 5.23 10.47
CA VAL A 20 -18.08 4.45 11.59
C VAL A 20 -17.80 2.96 11.41
N LEU A 21 -18.03 2.42 10.20
CA LEU A 21 -17.78 1.00 9.94
C LEU A 21 -16.30 0.59 10.14
N PHE A 22 -15.37 1.50 9.85
CA PHE A 22 -13.94 1.21 9.95
C PHE A 22 -13.29 1.55 11.29
N LEU A 23 -13.74 2.65 11.93
CA LEU A 23 -13.01 3.26 13.06
C LEU A 23 -13.72 3.12 14.41
N VAL A 24 -15.04 2.92 14.38
CA VAL A 24 -15.81 2.87 15.65
C VAL A 24 -15.86 1.43 16.16
N GLU A 25 -15.29 1.23 17.32
CA GLU A 25 -15.39 -0.01 18.07
C GLU A 25 -16.81 -0.19 18.59
N ILE A 26 -17.39 -1.37 18.39
CA ILE A 26 -18.72 -1.68 18.93
C ILE A 26 -18.56 -2.12 20.37
N PRO A 27 -19.26 -1.48 21.33
CA PRO A 27 -19.28 -1.93 22.72
C PRO A 27 -19.69 -3.40 22.79
N GLY A 28 -18.81 -4.26 23.35
CA GLY A 28 -19.04 -5.71 23.48
C GLY A 28 -18.42 -6.58 22.39
N LEU A 29 -17.90 -6.02 21.29
CA LEU A 29 -17.18 -6.78 20.25
C LEU A 29 -15.66 -6.52 20.25
N GLU A 30 -15.20 -5.50 21.02
CA GLU A 30 -13.78 -5.08 21.10
C GLU A 30 -13.11 -4.85 19.73
N SER A 31 -13.93 -4.66 18.69
CA SER A 31 -13.48 -4.47 17.31
C SER A 31 -14.44 -3.60 16.50
N SER A 32 -13.96 -3.04 15.38
CA SER A 32 -14.84 -2.31 14.46
C SER A 32 -15.75 -3.29 13.69
N VAL A 33 -16.88 -2.76 13.14
CA VAL A 33 -17.78 -3.55 12.29
C VAL A 33 -17.05 -4.24 11.15
N PHE A 34 -16.09 -3.54 10.56
CA PHE A 34 -15.28 -4.07 9.46
C PHE A 34 -14.46 -5.29 9.89
N VAL A 35 -13.74 -5.16 11.02
CA VAL A 35 -12.90 -6.25 11.57
C VAL A 35 -13.78 -7.44 11.93
N PHE A 36 -14.88 -7.20 12.64
CA PHE A 36 -15.83 -8.25 12.99
C PHE A 36 -16.35 -9.03 11.77
N LEU A 37 -16.70 -8.32 10.69
CA LEU A 37 -17.15 -8.97 9.45
C LEU A 37 -16.05 -9.80 8.80
N VAL A 38 -14.81 -9.33 8.81
CA VAL A 38 -13.66 -10.09 8.28
C VAL A 38 -13.44 -11.35 9.10
N ASP A 39 -13.31 -11.21 10.42
CA ASP A 39 -13.04 -12.33 11.32
C ASP A 39 -14.15 -13.40 11.26
N GLU A 40 -15.41 -12.97 11.18
CA GLU A 40 -16.54 -13.89 11.09
C GLU A 40 -16.56 -14.66 9.77
N VAL A 41 -16.28 -14.00 8.65
CA VAL A 41 -16.18 -14.66 7.35
C VAL A 41 -14.95 -15.56 7.28
N GLU A 42 -13.81 -15.14 7.82
CA GLU A 42 -12.62 -15.98 7.93
C GLU A 42 -12.88 -17.22 8.78
N ARG A 43 -13.55 -17.09 9.93
CA ARG A 43 -13.94 -18.19 10.80
C ARG A 43 -14.82 -19.21 10.09
N ILE A 44 -15.83 -18.74 9.34
CA ILE A 44 -16.74 -19.61 8.59
C ILE A 44 -16.00 -20.34 7.46
N LEU A 45 -15.09 -19.64 6.77
CA LEU A 45 -14.35 -20.19 5.63
C LEU A 45 -13.08 -20.95 6.02
N ALA A 46 -12.61 -20.85 7.27
CA ALA A 46 -11.37 -21.45 7.74
C ALA A 46 -11.14 -22.90 7.27
N PRO A 47 -12.14 -23.84 7.37
CA PRO A 47 -11.93 -25.23 6.96
C PRO A 47 -11.72 -25.42 5.46
N VAL A 48 -12.15 -24.46 4.64
CA VAL A 48 -12.05 -24.55 3.17
C VAL A 48 -11.11 -23.54 2.55
N LEU A 49 -10.57 -22.61 3.34
CA LEU A 49 -9.82 -21.45 2.88
C LEU A 49 -8.56 -21.83 2.09
N VAL A 50 -7.85 -22.89 2.50
CA VAL A 50 -6.69 -23.42 1.77
C VAL A 50 -7.08 -23.96 0.40
N TYR A 51 -8.22 -24.61 0.28
CA TYR A 51 -8.72 -25.10 -1.01
C TYR A 51 -9.22 -23.94 -1.91
N VAL A 52 -9.80 -22.90 -1.31
CA VAL A 52 -10.15 -21.66 -2.04
C VAL A 52 -8.89 -21.00 -2.59
N LEU A 53 -7.84 -20.89 -1.78
CA LEU A 53 -6.55 -20.37 -2.19
C LEU A 53 -5.94 -21.22 -3.33
N PHE A 54 -5.99 -22.55 -3.21
CA PHE A 54 -5.52 -23.44 -4.26
C PHE A 54 -6.26 -23.25 -5.58
N ALA A 55 -7.59 -23.24 -5.54
CA ALA A 55 -8.43 -23.01 -6.71
C ALA A 55 -8.15 -21.63 -7.33
N PHE A 56 -7.93 -20.62 -6.50
CA PHE A 56 -7.58 -19.27 -6.94
C PHE A 56 -6.22 -19.23 -7.66
N ILE A 57 -5.17 -19.80 -7.07
CA ILE A 57 -3.82 -19.84 -7.66
C ILE A 57 -3.82 -20.67 -8.94
N LEU A 58 -4.50 -21.81 -8.95
CA LEU A 58 -4.62 -22.66 -10.14
C LEU A 58 -5.34 -21.92 -11.28
N SER A 59 -6.45 -21.25 -10.98
CA SER A 59 -7.18 -20.45 -11.99
C SER A 59 -6.35 -19.30 -12.53
N ALA A 60 -5.58 -18.62 -11.67
CA ALA A 60 -4.65 -17.57 -12.04
C ALA A 60 -3.51 -18.09 -12.93
N PHE A 61 -2.98 -19.26 -12.62
CA PHE A 61 -1.94 -19.93 -13.39
C PHE A 61 -2.44 -20.32 -14.79
N LEU A 62 -3.57 -21.01 -14.84
CA LEU A 62 -4.20 -21.39 -16.11
C LEU A 62 -4.56 -20.16 -16.95
N GLY A 63 -5.19 -19.16 -16.35
CA GLY A 63 -5.52 -17.90 -17.02
C GLY A 63 -4.30 -17.19 -17.60
N THR A 64 -3.17 -17.21 -16.88
CA THR A 64 -1.92 -16.59 -17.35
C THR A 64 -1.28 -17.40 -18.48
N ILE A 65 -1.33 -18.73 -18.46
CA ILE A 65 -0.89 -19.59 -19.58
C ILE A 65 -1.77 -19.29 -20.81
N LEU A 66 -3.09 -19.31 -20.64
CA LEU A 66 -4.04 -19.08 -21.72
C LEU A 66 -3.90 -17.67 -22.33
N GLY A 67 -3.58 -16.67 -21.52
CA GLY A 67 -3.38 -15.29 -21.97
C GLY A 67 -2.00 -15.01 -22.55
N THR A 68 -0.94 -15.61 -22.00
CA THR A 68 0.46 -15.31 -22.37
C THR A 68 0.97 -16.24 -23.48
N VAL A 69 0.70 -17.55 -23.37
CA VAL A 69 1.18 -18.59 -24.30
C VAL A 69 0.19 -18.75 -25.44
N PHE A 70 -1.05 -19.10 -25.13
CA PHE A 70 -2.07 -19.41 -26.15
C PHE A 70 -2.79 -18.18 -26.71
N ARG A 71 -2.69 -17.02 -26.05
CA ARG A 71 -3.28 -15.73 -26.46
C ARG A 71 -4.75 -15.83 -26.86
N LEU A 72 -5.54 -16.52 -26.05
CA LEU A 72 -6.94 -16.78 -26.36
C LEU A 72 -7.71 -15.49 -26.68
N PRO A 73 -8.56 -15.50 -27.75
CA PRO A 73 -9.31 -14.32 -28.18
C PRO A 73 -10.18 -13.70 -27.09
N PHE A 74 -10.77 -14.50 -26.22
CA PHE A 74 -11.58 -14.06 -25.09
C PHE A 74 -10.78 -13.16 -24.12
N ILE A 75 -9.54 -13.57 -23.76
CA ILE A 75 -8.67 -12.79 -22.87
C ILE A 75 -8.17 -11.54 -23.60
N MET A 76 -7.81 -11.66 -24.86
CA MET A 76 -7.24 -10.55 -25.64
C MET A 76 -8.24 -9.46 -25.98
N LYS A 77 -9.54 -9.78 -26.12
CA LYS A 77 -10.61 -8.81 -26.38
C LYS A 77 -11.00 -7.97 -25.15
N SER A 78 -10.86 -8.52 -23.95
CA SER A 78 -11.18 -7.80 -22.72
C SER A 78 -9.97 -7.01 -22.20
N PRO A 79 -10.01 -5.66 -22.11
CA PRO A 79 -8.91 -4.86 -21.60
C PRO A 79 -8.47 -5.25 -20.18
N ARG A 80 -9.44 -5.61 -19.31
CA ARG A 80 -9.19 -6.03 -17.93
C ARG A 80 -8.43 -7.37 -17.90
N LEU A 81 -8.93 -8.40 -18.60
CA LEU A 81 -8.30 -9.74 -18.65
C LEU A 81 -6.93 -9.72 -19.33
N LYS A 82 -6.83 -8.97 -20.43
CA LYS A 82 -5.54 -8.77 -21.12
C LYS A 82 -4.48 -8.18 -20.21
N ARG A 83 -4.84 -7.13 -19.45
CA ARG A 83 -3.92 -6.50 -18.49
C ARG A 83 -3.50 -7.46 -17.37
N THR A 84 -4.38 -8.35 -16.94
CA THR A 84 -4.12 -9.30 -15.85
C THR A 84 -3.33 -10.51 -16.32
N PHE A 85 -3.66 -11.10 -17.47
CA PHE A 85 -3.17 -12.43 -17.87
C PHE A 85 -2.24 -12.44 -19.08
N ALA A 86 -2.11 -11.37 -19.88
CA ALA A 86 -1.34 -11.39 -21.10
C ALA A 86 0.06 -10.75 -20.98
N GLY A 87 1.06 -11.40 -21.61
CA GLY A 87 2.41 -10.85 -21.80
C GLY A 87 3.30 -10.78 -20.54
N ARG A 88 2.94 -11.46 -19.48
CA ARG A 88 3.60 -11.37 -18.17
C ARG A 88 4.45 -12.60 -17.85
N LYS A 89 5.63 -12.70 -18.46
CA LYS A 89 6.55 -13.85 -18.25
C LYS A 89 6.96 -14.05 -16.79
N MET A 90 7.30 -12.95 -16.08
CA MET A 90 7.64 -13.01 -14.63
C MET A 90 6.46 -13.48 -13.77
N GLN A 91 5.26 -13.07 -14.11
CA GLN A 91 4.06 -13.55 -13.40
C GLN A 91 3.84 -15.05 -13.62
N LEU A 92 4.17 -15.58 -14.81
CA LEU A 92 4.10 -17.01 -15.08
C LEU A 92 5.08 -17.79 -14.20
N VAL A 93 6.34 -17.33 -14.08
CA VAL A 93 7.33 -17.92 -13.17
C VAL A 93 6.83 -17.90 -11.72
N THR A 94 6.35 -16.75 -11.26
CA THR A 94 5.79 -16.61 -9.90
C THR A 94 4.64 -17.57 -9.64
N LEU A 95 3.70 -17.68 -10.58
CA LEU A 95 2.56 -18.60 -10.48
C LEU A 95 2.99 -20.07 -10.54
N THR A 96 4.02 -20.40 -11.31
CA THR A 96 4.59 -21.75 -11.31
C THR A 96 5.15 -22.12 -9.95
N VAL A 97 5.93 -21.22 -9.33
CA VAL A 97 6.48 -21.43 -7.98
C VAL A 97 5.35 -21.50 -6.95
N ALA A 98 4.39 -20.56 -6.98
CA ALA A 98 3.24 -20.58 -6.05
C ALA A 98 2.42 -21.87 -6.18
N SER A 99 2.17 -22.33 -7.41
CA SER A 99 1.45 -23.58 -7.66
C SER A 99 2.23 -24.79 -7.14
N PHE A 100 3.54 -24.82 -7.34
CA PHE A 100 4.40 -25.87 -6.80
C PHE A 100 4.36 -25.91 -5.26
N VAL A 101 4.45 -24.75 -4.59
CA VAL A 101 4.34 -24.64 -3.13
C VAL A 101 2.98 -25.14 -2.67
N MET A 102 1.88 -24.78 -3.34
CA MET A 102 0.53 -25.26 -3.02
C MET A 102 0.37 -26.77 -3.19
N VAL A 103 0.84 -27.30 -4.32
CA VAL A 103 0.79 -28.76 -4.59
C VAL A 103 1.64 -29.53 -3.57
N SER A 104 2.83 -29.01 -3.24
CA SER A 104 3.66 -29.57 -2.18
C SER A 104 2.92 -29.62 -0.85
N TYR A 105 2.32 -28.50 -0.45
CA TYR A 105 1.63 -28.41 0.83
C TYR A 105 0.44 -29.37 0.95
N LEU A 106 -0.32 -29.56 -0.13
CA LEU A 106 -1.53 -30.37 -0.12
C LEU A 106 -1.29 -31.86 -0.40
N PHE A 107 -0.28 -32.20 -1.22
CA PHE A 107 -0.17 -33.53 -1.79
C PHE A 107 1.22 -34.19 -1.65
N LEU A 108 2.27 -33.43 -1.31
CA LEU A 108 3.63 -33.95 -1.24
C LEU A 108 4.22 -33.81 0.18
N PRO A 109 4.94 -34.83 0.69
CA PRO A 109 5.52 -34.81 2.03
C PRO A 109 6.86 -34.05 2.08
N LEU A 110 6.93 -32.84 1.48
CA LEU A 110 8.13 -32.01 1.49
C LEU A 110 8.16 -31.18 2.77
N ASN A 111 8.48 -31.80 3.90
CA ASN A 111 8.37 -31.21 5.23
C ASN A 111 9.09 -29.85 5.36
N PHE A 112 10.30 -29.70 4.80
CA PHE A 112 11.06 -28.47 4.84
C PHE A 112 10.33 -27.30 4.15
N LEU A 113 9.66 -27.55 3.04
CA LEU A 113 8.91 -26.56 2.29
C LEU A 113 7.56 -26.27 2.96
N ASN A 114 6.90 -27.32 3.44
CA ASN A 114 5.56 -27.24 4.00
C ASN A 114 5.57 -26.50 5.36
N GLN A 115 6.59 -26.68 6.18
CA GLN A 115 6.75 -25.95 7.44
C GLN A 115 6.92 -24.43 7.19
N GLU A 116 7.81 -24.06 6.29
CA GLU A 116 8.08 -22.64 6.00
C GLU A 116 6.92 -21.95 5.25
N SER A 117 6.12 -22.68 4.49
CA SER A 117 4.99 -22.12 3.76
C SER A 117 3.67 -22.10 4.55
N ALA A 118 3.52 -22.85 5.64
CA ALA A 118 2.26 -23.01 6.36
C ALA A 118 1.64 -21.67 6.81
N ALA A 119 2.43 -20.80 7.46
CA ALA A 119 1.98 -19.48 7.87
C ALA A 119 1.56 -18.61 6.68
N LEU A 120 2.31 -18.65 5.58
CA LEU A 120 2.01 -17.92 4.36
C LEU A 120 0.73 -18.42 3.68
N MET A 121 0.42 -19.72 3.75
CA MET A 121 -0.83 -20.29 3.25
C MET A 121 -2.03 -19.68 3.96
N SER A 122 -1.99 -19.65 5.29
CA SER A 122 -3.04 -19.05 6.11
C SER A 122 -3.22 -17.57 5.78
N ILE A 123 -2.12 -16.82 5.79
CA ILE A 123 -2.13 -15.37 5.49
C ILE A 123 -2.68 -15.11 4.09
N CYS A 124 -2.20 -15.81 3.06
CA CYS A 124 -2.69 -15.63 1.69
C CYS A 124 -4.18 -15.99 1.54
N GLY A 125 -4.66 -16.99 2.28
CA GLY A 125 -6.07 -17.34 2.34
C GLY A 125 -6.90 -16.19 2.95
N ASN A 126 -6.52 -15.73 4.13
CA ASN A 126 -7.18 -14.63 4.83
C ASN A 126 -7.16 -13.33 4.01
N MET A 127 -6.07 -13.07 3.28
CA MET A 127 -5.99 -11.92 2.37
C MET A 127 -7.08 -11.90 1.30
N ILE A 128 -7.55 -13.05 0.81
CA ILE A 128 -8.65 -13.12 -0.16
C ILE A 128 -9.92 -12.54 0.46
N VAL A 129 -10.27 -13.03 1.64
CA VAL A 129 -11.47 -12.59 2.39
C VAL A 129 -11.37 -11.10 2.72
N PHE A 130 -10.26 -10.72 3.36
CA PHE A 130 -10.00 -9.35 3.75
C PHE A 130 -10.13 -8.36 2.58
N MET A 131 -9.42 -8.62 1.48
CA MET A 131 -9.40 -7.71 0.33
C MET A 131 -10.76 -7.59 -0.36
N LEU A 132 -11.55 -8.68 -0.40
CA LEU A 132 -12.90 -8.65 -0.95
C LEU A 132 -13.82 -7.75 -0.11
N ILE A 133 -13.85 -7.95 1.21
CA ILE A 133 -14.68 -7.17 2.13
C ILE A 133 -14.24 -5.70 2.15
N ALA A 134 -12.93 -5.45 2.25
CA ALA A 134 -12.38 -4.11 2.23
C ALA A 134 -12.78 -3.34 0.98
N LYS A 135 -12.71 -3.97 -0.20
CA LYS A 135 -13.06 -3.33 -1.48
C LYS A 135 -14.56 -3.06 -1.63
N MET A 136 -15.40 -3.75 -0.89
CA MET A 136 -16.83 -3.46 -0.85
C MET A 136 -17.16 -2.26 0.05
N ILE A 137 -16.48 -2.10 1.17
CA ILE A 137 -16.83 -1.09 2.18
C ILE A 137 -16.02 0.22 1.98
N LEU A 138 -14.73 0.12 1.65
CA LEU A 138 -13.84 1.25 1.55
C LEU A 138 -14.29 2.38 0.61
N PRO A 139 -14.93 2.11 -0.54
CA PRO A 139 -15.42 3.17 -1.41
C PRO A 139 -16.38 4.15 -0.72
N LEU A 140 -17.05 3.73 0.37
CA LEU A 140 -17.90 4.62 1.16
C LEU A 140 -17.07 5.75 1.80
N VAL A 141 -15.83 5.48 2.20
CA VAL A 141 -14.92 6.49 2.75
C VAL A 141 -14.21 7.27 1.65
N SER A 142 -13.66 6.57 0.64
CA SER A 142 -12.73 7.16 -0.32
C SER A 142 -13.38 7.91 -1.47
N ASP A 143 -14.57 7.47 -1.94
CA ASP A 143 -15.08 7.87 -3.25
C ASP A 143 -16.19 8.93 -3.17
N TYR A 144 -16.64 9.30 -1.98
CA TYR A 144 -17.78 10.20 -1.80
C TYR A 144 -17.43 11.63 -1.36
N GLY A 145 -16.14 12.04 -1.53
CA GLY A 145 -15.79 13.44 -1.43
C GLY A 145 -14.94 13.82 -0.22
N LEU A 146 -14.49 12.86 0.60
CA LEU A 146 -13.57 13.11 1.71
C LEU A 146 -12.26 13.74 1.21
N ALA A 147 -11.71 13.22 0.11
CA ALA A 147 -10.48 13.73 -0.48
C ALA A 147 -10.61 15.20 -0.91
N GLU A 148 -11.74 15.57 -1.51
CA GLU A 148 -12.04 16.93 -1.97
C GLU A 148 -12.16 17.92 -0.79
N ILE A 149 -12.69 17.46 0.34
CA ILE A 149 -12.76 18.27 1.57
C ILE A 149 -11.35 18.50 2.13
N LEU A 150 -10.60 17.42 2.32
CA LEU A 150 -9.25 17.48 2.89
C LEU A 150 -8.27 18.26 2.01
N GLU A 151 -8.40 18.16 0.69
CA GLU A 151 -7.57 18.89 -0.27
C GLU A 151 -7.56 20.40 0.00
N VAL A 152 -8.72 20.99 0.18
CA VAL A 152 -8.86 22.45 0.36
C VAL A 152 -8.13 22.92 1.63
N TYR A 153 -8.15 22.13 2.70
CA TYR A 153 -7.51 22.48 3.96
C TYR A 153 -6.02 22.18 4.00
N LEU A 154 -5.57 21.11 3.35
CA LEU A 154 -4.16 20.72 3.31
C LEU A 154 -3.34 21.49 2.27
N ARG A 155 -3.98 21.99 1.22
CA ARG A 155 -3.33 22.73 0.12
C ARG A 155 -2.34 23.81 0.58
N PRO A 156 -2.65 24.72 1.52
CA PRO A 156 -1.74 25.77 1.95
C PRO A 156 -0.50 25.26 2.69
N VAL A 157 -0.57 24.06 3.24
CA VAL A 157 0.48 23.47 4.08
C VAL A 157 1.56 22.76 3.24
N MET A 158 1.23 22.37 2.01
CA MET A 158 2.13 21.60 1.13
C MET A 158 3.43 22.33 0.80
N LYS A 159 3.34 23.59 0.39
CA LYS A 159 4.51 24.36 -0.04
C LYS A 159 5.51 24.61 1.09
N PRO A 160 5.12 25.08 2.30
CA PRO A 160 6.05 25.30 3.40
C PRO A 160 6.62 24.01 3.97
N LEU A 161 5.85 22.93 4.08
CA LEU A 161 6.32 21.67 4.67
C LEU A 161 7.10 20.81 3.67
N LEU A 162 6.54 20.57 2.50
CA LEU A 162 7.05 19.56 1.55
C LEU A 162 7.64 20.15 0.28
N LYS A 163 7.61 21.50 0.11
CA LYS A 163 8.14 22.21 -1.07
C LYS A 163 7.53 21.76 -2.41
N VAL A 164 6.26 21.38 -2.38
CA VAL A 164 5.48 20.98 -3.55
C VAL A 164 4.25 21.87 -3.72
N PRO A 165 3.69 21.99 -4.93
CA PRO A 165 2.45 22.73 -5.15
C PRO A 165 1.30 22.20 -4.32
N GLY A 166 0.34 23.05 -3.97
CA GLY A 166 -0.83 22.67 -3.18
C GLY A 166 -1.69 21.58 -3.84
N SER A 167 -1.68 21.47 -5.17
CA SER A 167 -2.36 20.39 -5.92
C SER A 167 -1.81 18.99 -5.61
N ALA A 168 -0.57 18.88 -5.09
CA ALA A 168 0.02 17.61 -4.69
C ALA A 168 -0.75 16.89 -3.57
N VAL A 169 -1.61 17.61 -2.82
CA VAL A 169 -2.52 17.02 -1.82
C VAL A 169 -3.39 15.91 -2.45
N ILE A 170 -3.83 16.09 -3.69
CA ILE A 170 -4.66 15.08 -4.38
C ILE A 170 -3.91 13.76 -4.47
N SER A 171 -2.62 13.80 -4.81
CA SER A 171 -1.77 12.61 -4.90
C SER A 171 -1.54 11.97 -3.52
N LEU A 172 -1.33 12.77 -2.47
CA LEU A 172 -1.22 12.30 -1.10
C LEU A 172 -2.50 11.58 -0.67
N LEU A 173 -3.65 12.22 -0.82
CA LEU A 173 -4.94 11.64 -0.46
C LEU A 173 -5.28 10.41 -1.29
N THR A 174 -4.91 10.40 -2.58
CA THR A 174 -5.05 9.21 -3.44
C THR A 174 -4.20 8.05 -2.91
N SER A 175 -2.96 8.31 -2.47
CA SER A 175 -2.12 7.26 -1.87
C SER A 175 -2.73 6.71 -0.60
N MET A 176 -3.28 7.54 0.26
CA MET A 176 -3.87 7.18 1.56
C MET A 176 -5.21 6.44 1.41
N LEU A 177 -6.10 6.92 0.54
CA LEU A 177 -7.48 6.45 0.45
C LEU A 177 -7.67 5.36 -0.62
N VAL A 178 -6.87 5.37 -1.68
CA VAL A 178 -7.03 4.46 -2.81
C VAL A 178 -5.85 3.50 -2.92
N SER A 179 -4.68 4.00 -3.38
CA SER A 179 -3.48 3.20 -3.55
C SER A 179 -2.28 4.09 -3.89
N VAL A 180 -1.12 3.76 -3.34
CA VAL A 180 0.17 4.38 -3.71
C VAL A 180 0.45 4.22 -5.21
N THR A 181 0.19 3.06 -5.79
CA THR A 181 0.41 2.80 -7.22
C THR A 181 -0.42 3.74 -8.11
N VAL A 182 -1.69 3.95 -7.76
CA VAL A 182 -2.58 4.87 -8.51
C VAL A 182 -2.07 6.31 -8.40
N ALA A 183 -1.65 6.73 -7.22
CA ALA A 183 -1.08 8.06 -7.00
C ALA A 183 0.19 8.27 -7.85
N VAL A 184 1.10 7.29 -7.90
CA VAL A 184 2.34 7.34 -8.69
C VAL A 184 2.05 7.43 -10.19
N VAL A 185 1.09 6.65 -10.70
CA VAL A 185 0.67 6.73 -12.11
C VAL A 185 0.15 8.14 -12.43
N ALA A 186 -0.72 8.68 -11.59
CA ALA A 186 -1.28 10.02 -11.79
C ALA A 186 -0.18 11.11 -11.77
N VAL A 187 0.76 11.04 -10.84
CA VAL A 187 1.90 11.98 -10.78
C VAL A 187 2.80 11.86 -12.01
N THR A 188 3.04 10.63 -12.48
CA THR A 188 3.82 10.38 -13.71
C THR A 188 3.19 11.04 -14.94
N GLU A 189 1.86 10.92 -15.06
CA GLU A 189 1.13 11.60 -16.15
C GLU A 189 1.18 13.11 -16.02
N GLN A 190 1.04 13.66 -14.80
CA GLN A 190 1.14 15.09 -14.55
C GLN A 190 2.55 15.63 -14.80
N PHE A 191 3.59 14.87 -14.46
CA PHE A 191 4.97 15.20 -14.82
C PHE A 191 5.15 15.29 -16.34
N ARG A 192 4.64 14.32 -17.11
CA ARG A 192 4.69 14.34 -18.59
C ARG A 192 3.91 15.50 -19.21
N LYS A 193 2.88 15.97 -18.52
CA LYS A 193 2.11 17.17 -18.92
C LYS A 193 2.72 18.49 -18.41
N ALA A 194 3.93 18.44 -17.84
CA ALA A 194 4.63 19.57 -17.25
C ALA A 194 3.85 20.32 -16.15
N VAL A 195 2.96 19.64 -15.43
CA VAL A 195 2.26 20.20 -14.26
C VAL A 195 3.20 20.26 -13.05
N TYR A 196 4.05 19.24 -12.90
CA TYR A 196 5.10 19.21 -11.89
C TYR A 196 6.47 19.24 -12.55
N ASN A 197 7.44 19.90 -11.90
CA ASN A 197 8.85 19.75 -12.28
C ASN A 197 9.40 18.42 -11.74
N LYS A 198 10.62 18.04 -12.17
CA LYS A 198 11.28 16.80 -11.79
C LYS A 198 11.36 16.63 -10.26
N LYS A 199 11.82 17.66 -9.55
CA LYS A 199 11.99 17.62 -8.10
C LYS A 199 10.66 17.44 -7.37
N GLU A 200 9.63 18.19 -7.77
CA GLU A 200 8.28 18.08 -7.22
C GLU A 200 7.70 16.68 -7.43
N ALA A 201 7.78 16.16 -8.67
CA ALA A 201 7.29 14.82 -8.98
C ALA A 201 7.97 13.75 -8.14
N VAL A 202 9.30 13.81 -7.96
CA VAL A 202 10.05 12.88 -7.12
C VAL A 202 9.66 13.02 -5.63
N ILE A 203 9.51 14.24 -5.13
CA ILE A 203 9.04 14.46 -3.74
C ILE A 203 7.67 13.82 -3.54
N ILE A 204 6.73 14.05 -4.46
CA ILE A 204 5.38 13.51 -4.33
C ILE A 204 5.40 11.97 -4.33
N VAL A 205 6.16 11.37 -5.25
CA VAL A 205 6.20 9.90 -5.39
C VAL A 205 7.00 9.23 -4.27
N SER A 206 8.18 9.76 -3.92
CA SER A 206 9.15 9.04 -3.10
C SER A 206 9.23 9.52 -1.65
N CYS A 207 8.75 10.72 -1.36
CA CYS A 207 8.84 11.27 0.00
C CYS A 207 7.46 11.40 0.67
N MET A 208 6.43 11.80 -0.07
CA MET A 208 5.16 12.25 0.48
C MET A 208 4.11 11.14 0.56
N THR A 209 4.25 10.04 -0.17
CA THR A 209 3.27 8.96 -0.15
C THR A 209 3.15 8.29 1.20
N ILE A 210 1.91 8.10 1.64
CA ILE A 210 1.55 7.33 2.83
C ILE A 210 0.81 6.06 2.35
N PRO A 211 1.07 4.90 2.95
CA PRO A 211 0.37 3.66 2.62
C PRO A 211 -1.15 3.81 2.72
N SER A 212 -1.88 3.15 1.84
CA SER A 212 -3.34 3.23 1.86
C SER A 212 -3.93 2.54 3.09
N MET A 213 -5.05 3.07 3.58
CA MET A 213 -5.80 2.49 4.71
C MET A 213 -6.03 0.98 4.53
N PRO A 214 -6.56 0.49 3.38
CA PRO A 214 -6.80 -0.95 3.21
C PRO A 214 -5.53 -1.78 3.28
N PHE A 215 -4.42 -1.27 2.74
CA PHE A 215 -3.16 -1.99 2.76
C PHE A 215 -2.56 -2.02 4.17
N THR A 216 -2.66 -0.93 4.92
CA THR A 216 -2.24 -0.87 6.32
C THR A 216 -3.06 -1.82 7.19
N MET A 217 -4.39 -1.89 6.97
CA MET A 217 -5.26 -2.85 7.64
C MET A 217 -4.86 -4.29 7.33
N LEU A 218 -4.61 -4.60 6.06
CA LEU A 218 -4.14 -5.92 5.64
C LEU A 218 -2.89 -6.35 6.42
N VAL A 219 -1.90 -5.46 6.48
CA VAL A 219 -0.62 -5.76 7.14
C VAL A 219 -0.77 -5.87 8.65
N LEU A 220 -1.64 -5.06 9.28
CA LEU A 220 -2.00 -5.20 10.70
C LEU A 220 -2.76 -6.50 10.97
N GLY A 221 -3.60 -6.95 10.03
CA GLY A 221 -4.27 -8.25 10.10
C GLY A 221 -3.28 -9.41 10.09
N VAL A 222 -2.22 -9.33 9.28
CA VAL A 222 -1.14 -10.33 9.25
C VAL A 222 -0.49 -10.52 10.62
N VAL A 223 -0.25 -9.43 11.35
CA VAL A 223 0.35 -9.47 12.70
C VAL A 223 -0.67 -9.58 13.83
N GLY A 224 -1.95 -9.75 13.51
CA GLY A 224 -3.04 -9.93 14.49
C GLY A 224 -3.33 -8.67 15.33
N ARG A 225 -3.07 -7.46 14.81
CA ARG A 225 -3.20 -6.20 15.55
C ARG A 225 -4.15 -5.20 14.90
N MET A 226 -5.25 -5.69 14.36
CA MET A 226 -6.33 -4.84 13.82
C MET A 226 -7.00 -3.95 14.87
N ASP A 227 -6.96 -4.36 16.14
CA ASP A 227 -7.48 -3.66 17.31
C ASP A 227 -6.96 -2.20 17.41
N VAL A 228 -5.72 -1.97 17.03
CA VAL A 228 -5.08 -0.65 17.12
C VAL A 228 -5.06 0.14 15.79
N PHE A 229 -5.79 -0.28 14.76
CA PHE A 229 -5.69 0.31 13.42
C PHE A 229 -5.80 1.84 13.42
N GLY A 230 -6.80 2.42 14.09
CA GLY A 230 -7.02 3.86 14.07
C GLY A 230 -5.83 4.65 14.64
N LYS A 231 -5.33 4.24 15.82
CA LYS A 231 -4.15 4.84 16.46
C LYS A 231 -2.90 4.62 15.61
N PHE A 232 -2.72 3.40 15.10
CA PHE A 232 -1.57 3.04 14.28
C PHE A 232 -1.52 3.84 12.97
N TYR A 233 -2.67 4.06 12.32
CA TYR A 233 -2.70 4.81 11.06
C TYR A 233 -2.35 6.29 11.25
N LEU A 234 -2.77 6.89 12.37
CA LEU A 234 -2.37 8.25 12.75
C LEU A 234 -0.87 8.32 13.08
N TYR A 235 -0.36 7.35 13.83
CA TYR A 235 1.06 7.20 14.12
C TYR A 235 1.89 7.08 12.85
N LEU A 236 1.54 6.15 11.96
CA LEU A 236 2.18 5.98 10.65
C LEU A 236 2.17 7.27 9.83
N GLY A 237 1.03 7.95 9.78
CA GLY A 237 0.89 9.23 9.08
C GLY A 237 1.82 10.31 9.64
N ALA A 238 1.91 10.42 10.97
CA ALA A 238 2.79 11.38 11.64
C ALA A 238 4.27 11.07 11.37
N VAL A 239 4.68 9.80 11.48
CA VAL A 239 6.06 9.34 11.18
C VAL A 239 6.41 9.61 9.71
N CYS A 240 5.54 9.21 8.77
CA CYS A 240 5.76 9.44 7.35
C CYS A 240 5.86 10.93 7.02
N LEU A 241 5.02 11.77 7.61
CA LEU A 241 5.05 13.22 7.41
C LEU A 241 6.35 13.83 7.95
N LEU A 242 6.76 13.49 9.17
CA LEU A 242 8.00 13.95 9.78
C LEU A 242 9.22 13.58 8.92
N VAL A 243 9.32 12.31 8.55
CA VAL A 243 10.40 11.81 7.70
C VAL A 243 10.39 12.48 6.32
N SER A 244 9.21 12.73 5.74
CA SER A 244 9.08 13.44 4.47
C SER A 244 9.59 14.88 4.56
N VAL A 245 9.18 15.60 5.61
CA VAL A 245 9.62 16.99 5.86
C VAL A 245 11.15 17.08 5.98
N ILE A 246 11.79 16.11 6.62
CA ILE A 246 13.25 16.06 6.75
C ILE A 246 13.88 15.67 5.42
N THR A 247 13.41 14.60 4.77
CA THR A 247 13.98 14.04 3.53
C THR A 247 14.03 15.07 2.40
N VAL A 248 12.99 15.88 2.23
CA VAL A 248 12.95 16.92 1.16
C VAL A 248 14.00 18.02 1.34
N ARG A 249 14.59 18.14 2.52
CA ARG A 249 15.65 19.10 2.85
C ARG A 249 17.07 18.51 2.78
N LEU A 250 17.18 17.19 2.67
CA LEU A 250 18.44 16.46 2.63
C LEU A 250 18.87 16.11 1.21
N PHE A 251 20.11 15.71 1.04
CA PHE A 251 20.60 15.05 -0.18
C PHE A 251 19.95 13.64 -0.29
N PRO A 252 19.54 13.17 -1.48
CA PRO A 252 19.74 13.77 -2.79
C PRO A 252 18.66 14.78 -3.22
N VAL A 253 17.47 14.78 -2.57
CA VAL A 253 16.29 15.57 -2.98
C VAL A 253 16.58 17.07 -3.06
N ARG A 254 17.31 17.60 -2.09
CA ARG A 254 17.66 19.04 -2.03
C ARG A 254 18.35 19.53 -3.31
N ARG A 255 19.20 18.70 -3.93
CA ARG A 255 19.99 19.05 -5.12
C ARG A 255 19.37 18.65 -6.45
N MET A 256 18.15 18.11 -6.43
CA MET A 256 17.46 17.75 -7.67
C MET A 256 17.10 18.98 -8.50
N PRO A 257 17.22 18.87 -9.85
CA PRO A 257 16.87 19.98 -10.76
C PRO A 257 15.36 20.22 -10.76
N GLU A 258 14.97 21.48 -10.89
CA GLU A 258 13.58 21.93 -11.00
C GLU A 258 13.18 22.09 -12.48
N THR A 259 13.53 21.13 -13.33
CA THR A 259 13.23 21.11 -14.76
C THR A 259 11.88 20.47 -15.03
N TYR A 260 11.14 21.03 -15.98
CA TYR A 260 9.87 20.47 -16.48
C TYR A 260 10.13 19.48 -17.62
N TYR A 261 9.19 18.59 -17.86
CA TYR A 261 9.27 17.62 -18.94
C TYR A 261 9.21 18.32 -20.30
N GLY A 262 10.15 17.97 -21.21
CA GLY A 262 10.21 18.59 -22.55
C GLY A 262 10.55 20.07 -22.58
N ASP A 263 11.30 20.57 -21.58
CA ASP A 263 11.69 21.97 -21.42
C ASP A 263 10.51 22.98 -21.44
N ALA A 264 9.35 22.50 -21.00
CA ALA A 264 8.15 23.33 -20.88
C ALA A 264 8.33 24.43 -19.81
N SER A 265 7.60 25.53 -19.96
CA SER A 265 7.54 26.60 -18.97
C SER A 265 6.69 26.18 -17.75
N ALA A 266 6.97 26.80 -16.59
CA ALA A 266 6.17 26.60 -15.40
C ALA A 266 4.67 26.90 -15.66
N PRO A 267 3.74 26.05 -15.21
CA PRO A 267 2.32 26.30 -15.38
C PRO A 267 1.89 27.54 -14.59
N SER A 268 0.97 28.32 -15.14
CA SER A 268 0.36 29.44 -14.42
C SER A 268 -0.41 28.91 -13.22
N LEU A 269 -0.10 29.44 -12.02
CA LEU A 269 -0.82 29.07 -10.79
C LEU A 269 -2.25 29.62 -10.89
N GLU A 270 -3.24 28.75 -10.95
CA GLU A 270 -4.63 29.16 -10.78
C GLU A 270 -4.86 29.68 -9.36
N VAL A 271 -5.14 30.98 -9.25
CA VAL A 271 -5.56 31.60 -8.00
C VAL A 271 -7.02 31.21 -7.73
N GLN A 272 -7.22 30.28 -6.82
CA GLN A 272 -8.58 29.88 -6.44
C GLN A 272 -9.21 30.94 -5.52
N SER A 273 -10.21 31.65 -6.03
CA SER A 273 -11.01 32.63 -5.30
C SER A 273 -12.18 31.96 -4.54
N GLY A 274 -12.63 32.58 -3.42
CA GLY A 274 -13.79 32.15 -2.66
C GLY A 274 -13.50 31.46 -1.32
N SER A 275 -14.55 31.28 -0.51
CA SER A 275 -14.47 30.64 0.82
C SER A 275 -14.01 29.19 0.71
N ARG A 276 -13.06 28.80 1.57
CA ARG A 276 -12.54 27.41 1.65
C ARG A 276 -13.66 26.40 1.90
N TRP A 277 -14.55 26.68 2.83
CA TRP A 277 -15.69 25.83 3.15
C TRP A 277 -16.60 25.59 1.94
N LYS A 278 -16.96 26.66 1.21
CA LYS A 278 -17.83 26.55 0.03
C LYS A 278 -17.18 25.68 -1.06
N ARG A 279 -15.90 25.88 -1.32
CA ARG A 279 -15.16 25.07 -2.30
C ARG A 279 -15.07 23.59 -1.92
N ALA A 280 -14.78 23.30 -0.64
CA ALA A 280 -14.73 21.95 -0.11
C ALA A 280 -16.09 21.23 -0.28
N MET A 281 -17.16 21.90 0.11
CA MET A 281 -18.52 21.32 -0.02
C MET A 281 -18.99 21.17 -1.48
N GLU A 282 -18.65 22.10 -2.35
CA GLU A 282 -18.97 22.01 -3.78
C GLU A 282 -18.19 20.88 -4.47
N GLY A 283 -16.88 20.71 -4.13
CA GLY A 283 -16.06 19.61 -4.60
C GLY A 283 -16.64 18.25 -4.17
N ALA A 284 -16.88 18.10 -2.89
CA ALA A 284 -17.45 16.89 -2.30
C ALA A 284 -18.85 16.56 -2.90
N SER A 285 -19.70 17.58 -3.05
CA SER A 285 -21.01 17.40 -3.66
C SER A 285 -20.94 16.89 -5.10
N ARG A 286 -20.10 17.51 -5.93
CA ARG A 286 -19.90 17.07 -7.32
C ARG A 286 -19.43 15.63 -7.39
N LYS A 287 -18.42 15.28 -6.57
CA LYS A 287 -17.89 13.92 -6.50
C LYS A 287 -18.97 12.92 -6.08
N ALA A 288 -19.67 13.19 -4.98
CA ALA A 288 -20.69 12.30 -4.44
C ALA A 288 -21.87 12.06 -5.41
N LEU A 289 -22.27 13.09 -6.19
CA LEU A 289 -23.31 12.95 -7.19
C LEU A 289 -22.85 12.17 -8.43
N ALA A 290 -21.59 12.34 -8.81
CA ALA A 290 -21.02 11.62 -9.96
C ALA A 290 -20.71 10.14 -9.64
N THR A 291 -20.46 9.83 -8.36
CA THR A 291 -20.10 8.48 -7.94
C THR A 291 -21.32 7.58 -7.81
N ARG A 292 -21.25 6.42 -8.51
CA ARG A 292 -22.20 5.31 -8.35
C ARG A 292 -21.47 4.15 -7.68
N TYR A 293 -22.15 3.51 -6.75
CA TYR A 293 -21.62 2.33 -6.07
C TYR A 293 -21.85 1.08 -6.94
N HIS A 294 -20.76 0.41 -7.30
CA HIS A 294 -20.77 -0.79 -8.14
C HIS A 294 -20.06 -1.96 -7.43
N PRO A 295 -20.70 -2.63 -6.47
CA PRO A 295 -20.04 -3.65 -5.65
C PRO A 295 -19.47 -4.81 -6.46
N VAL A 296 -20.20 -5.28 -7.48
CA VAL A 296 -19.76 -6.39 -8.34
C VAL A 296 -18.50 -6.01 -9.14
N ASP A 297 -18.48 -4.82 -9.75
CA ASP A 297 -17.31 -4.33 -10.48
C ASP A 297 -16.10 -4.15 -9.56
N ASN A 298 -16.34 -3.71 -8.33
CA ASN A 298 -15.29 -3.59 -7.30
C ASN A 298 -14.73 -4.97 -6.92
N ALA A 299 -15.62 -5.97 -6.68
CA ALA A 299 -15.23 -7.33 -6.36
C ALA A 299 -14.44 -7.98 -7.51
N VAL A 300 -14.91 -7.87 -8.74
CA VAL A 300 -14.19 -8.37 -9.93
C VAL A 300 -12.84 -7.67 -10.08
N GLY A 301 -12.79 -6.35 -9.91
CA GLY A 301 -11.55 -5.58 -10.02
C GLY A 301 -10.51 -6.00 -9.00
N ILE A 302 -10.88 -6.20 -7.73
CA ILE A 302 -9.96 -6.63 -6.70
C ILE A 302 -9.50 -8.08 -6.93
N THR A 303 -10.39 -8.99 -7.30
CA THR A 303 -10.06 -10.38 -7.61
C THR A 303 -9.00 -10.46 -8.73
N LEU A 304 -9.14 -9.67 -9.79
CA LEU A 304 -8.14 -9.59 -10.85
C LEU A 304 -6.79 -9.01 -10.37
N ASN A 305 -6.81 -8.07 -9.43
CA ASN A 305 -5.57 -7.55 -8.83
C ASN A 305 -4.88 -8.59 -7.94
N MET A 306 -5.65 -9.37 -7.18
CA MET A 306 -5.13 -10.45 -6.33
C MET A 306 -4.36 -11.51 -7.14
N VAL A 307 -4.70 -11.75 -8.41
CA VAL A 307 -4.00 -12.68 -9.32
C VAL A 307 -2.50 -12.37 -9.42
N SER A 308 -2.11 -11.11 -9.30
CA SER A 308 -0.69 -10.74 -9.32
C SER A 308 -0.06 -10.72 -7.92
N PHE A 309 -0.84 -10.39 -6.91
CA PHE A 309 -0.34 -10.09 -5.57
C PHE A 309 -0.23 -11.34 -4.68
N ILE A 310 -1.29 -12.13 -4.55
CA ILE A 310 -1.32 -13.30 -3.66
C ILE A 310 -0.30 -14.37 -4.06
N PRO A 311 -0.23 -14.80 -5.34
CA PRO A 311 0.80 -15.75 -5.76
C PRO A 311 2.23 -15.22 -5.59
N TYR A 312 2.42 -13.89 -5.72
CA TYR A 312 3.71 -13.25 -5.51
C TYR A 312 4.12 -13.38 -4.03
N THR A 313 3.24 -13.02 -3.09
CA THR A 313 3.50 -13.15 -1.66
C THR A 313 3.77 -14.61 -1.28
N LEU A 314 3.00 -15.57 -1.78
CA LEU A 314 3.21 -16.97 -1.49
C LEU A 314 4.54 -17.50 -2.05
N ALA A 315 4.84 -17.26 -3.33
CA ALA A 315 6.03 -17.79 -4.00
C ALA A 315 7.32 -17.20 -3.42
N TRP A 316 7.42 -15.89 -3.44
CA TRP A 316 8.62 -15.17 -3.01
C TRP A 316 8.75 -15.13 -1.49
N GLY A 317 7.62 -15.11 -0.76
CA GLY A 317 7.59 -15.24 0.69
C GLY A 317 8.14 -16.58 1.16
N THR A 318 7.70 -17.68 0.55
CA THR A 318 8.22 -19.02 0.87
C THR A 318 9.71 -19.12 0.55
N LEU A 319 10.13 -18.65 -0.62
CA LEU A 319 11.55 -18.66 -1.01
C LEU A 319 12.41 -17.87 -0.02
N MET A 320 11.91 -16.73 0.44
CA MET A 320 12.65 -15.89 1.39
C MET A 320 12.68 -16.50 2.79
N LYS A 321 11.58 -17.12 3.26
CA LYS A 321 11.61 -17.87 4.53
C LYS A 321 12.61 -19.01 4.48
N LEU A 322 12.67 -19.76 3.38
CA LEU A 322 13.68 -20.78 3.17
C LEU A 322 15.10 -20.19 3.21
N LEU A 323 15.30 -19.05 2.54
CA LEU A 323 16.62 -18.38 2.54
C LEU A 323 17.05 -17.99 3.96
N LEU A 324 16.13 -17.44 4.75
CA LEU A 324 16.38 -17.06 6.15
C LEU A 324 16.56 -18.26 7.07
N ALA A 325 15.81 -19.33 6.86
CA ALA A 325 15.88 -20.55 7.70
C ALA A 325 17.18 -21.35 7.47
N TYR A 326 17.68 -21.36 6.22
CA TYR A 326 18.80 -22.22 5.84
C TYR A 326 20.10 -21.47 5.53
N THR A 327 20.10 -20.13 5.57
CA THR A 327 21.31 -19.33 5.32
C THR A 327 21.35 -18.07 6.18
N ASP A 328 22.54 -17.69 6.62
CA ASP A 328 22.77 -16.43 7.35
C ASP A 328 22.99 -15.23 6.40
N LEU A 329 22.90 -15.44 5.11
CA LEU A 329 23.26 -14.43 4.09
C LEU A 329 22.53 -13.11 4.30
N VAL A 330 21.20 -13.18 4.48
CA VAL A 330 20.37 -11.97 4.63
C VAL A 330 20.70 -11.29 5.96
N THR A 331 20.84 -12.04 7.04
CA THR A 331 21.19 -11.52 8.37
C THR A 331 22.55 -10.83 8.36
N ILE A 332 23.56 -11.39 7.69
CA ILE A 332 24.88 -10.79 7.52
C ILE A 332 24.79 -9.48 6.73
N LEU A 333 24.07 -9.48 5.62
CA LEU A 333 23.91 -8.29 4.77
C LEU A 333 23.16 -7.16 5.48
N THR A 334 22.21 -7.50 6.35
CA THR A 334 21.40 -6.52 7.08
C THR A 334 21.96 -6.15 8.45
N TYR A 335 23.05 -6.80 8.87
CA TYR A 335 23.67 -6.60 10.18
C TYR A 335 23.93 -5.13 10.56
N PRO A 336 24.49 -4.27 9.68
CA PRO A 336 24.72 -2.86 10.01
C PRO A 336 23.43 -2.12 10.35
N TYR A 337 22.33 -2.47 9.66
CA TYR A 337 21.01 -1.90 9.93
C TYR A 337 20.43 -2.44 11.24
N GLY A 338 20.71 -3.70 11.58
CA GLY A 338 20.35 -4.28 12.86
C GLY A 338 21.01 -3.59 14.06
N LEU A 339 22.27 -3.17 13.92
CA LEU A 339 22.97 -2.36 14.93
C LEU A 339 22.31 -0.97 15.09
N TRP A 340 21.85 -0.38 13.97
CA TRP A 340 21.12 0.89 13.99
C TRP A 340 19.79 0.76 14.75
N LEU A 341 19.04 -0.33 14.56
CA LEU A 341 17.83 -0.62 15.32
C LEU A 341 18.10 -0.77 16.83
N LYS A 342 19.16 -1.50 17.19
CA LYS A 342 19.57 -1.68 18.59
C LYS A 342 19.95 -0.35 19.27
N LEU A 343 20.61 0.56 18.56
CA LEU A 343 20.94 1.88 19.08
C LEU A 343 19.70 2.67 19.50
N PHE A 344 18.55 2.42 18.87
CA PHE A 344 17.26 3.04 19.21
C PHE A 344 16.36 2.17 20.11
N GLY A 345 16.95 1.18 20.81
CA GLY A 345 16.25 0.40 21.83
C GLY A 345 15.39 -0.76 21.30
N ILE A 346 15.60 -1.19 20.07
CA ILE A 346 14.99 -2.41 19.53
C ILE A 346 15.98 -3.56 19.75
N GLU A 347 15.79 -4.30 20.84
CA GLU A 347 16.75 -5.33 21.28
C GLU A 347 16.95 -6.43 20.22
N GLU A 348 15.86 -6.88 19.57
CA GLU A 348 15.87 -7.87 18.51
C GLU A 348 16.30 -7.29 17.13
N GLY A 349 16.90 -6.09 17.11
CA GLY A 349 17.20 -5.34 15.89
C GLY A 349 17.95 -6.12 14.82
N ILE A 350 18.90 -7.00 15.20
CA ILE A 350 19.63 -7.83 14.21
C ILE A 350 18.72 -8.84 13.54
N GLN A 351 17.81 -9.44 14.28
CA GLN A 351 16.85 -10.44 13.77
C GLN A 351 15.76 -9.77 12.93
N LEU A 352 15.40 -8.52 13.25
CA LEU A 352 14.35 -7.75 12.58
C LEU A 352 14.84 -6.91 11.40
N ALA A 353 16.17 -6.68 11.27
CA ALA A 353 16.72 -5.94 10.15
C ALA A 353 16.38 -6.54 8.77
N PRO A 354 16.33 -7.88 8.58
CA PRO A 354 15.84 -8.49 7.35
C PRO A 354 14.43 -8.01 6.95
N VAL A 355 13.51 -7.83 7.89
CA VAL A 355 12.13 -7.36 7.63
C VAL A 355 12.17 -6.02 6.90
N LEU A 356 12.97 -5.09 7.37
CA LEU A 356 13.06 -3.73 6.84
C LEU A 356 13.78 -3.67 5.49
N VAL A 357 14.84 -4.45 5.30
CA VAL A 357 15.59 -4.45 4.04
C VAL A 357 14.85 -5.23 2.95
N LEU A 358 14.23 -6.36 3.30
CA LEU A 358 13.45 -7.17 2.35
C LEU A 358 12.15 -6.50 1.92
N ASN A 359 11.66 -5.55 2.70
CA ASN A 359 10.54 -4.70 2.35
C ASN A 359 10.72 -3.98 0.99
N PHE A 360 11.94 -3.77 0.55
CA PHE A 360 12.22 -3.25 -0.79
C PHE A 360 11.69 -4.18 -1.90
N ILE A 361 11.61 -5.47 -1.64
CA ILE A 361 11.10 -6.48 -2.58
C ILE A 361 9.58 -6.62 -2.46
N ASP A 362 9.10 -6.86 -1.23
CA ASP A 362 7.68 -7.00 -0.90
C ASP A 362 7.44 -6.54 0.54
N VAL A 363 6.30 -5.90 0.79
CA VAL A 363 5.94 -5.40 2.13
C VAL A 363 5.27 -6.47 2.98
N VAL A 364 4.44 -7.32 2.42
CA VAL A 364 3.64 -8.30 3.18
C VAL A 364 4.50 -9.45 3.67
N MET A 365 5.35 -9.99 2.79
CA MET A 365 6.17 -11.13 3.12
C MET A 365 7.05 -10.91 4.36
N PRO A 366 7.84 -9.80 4.45
CA PRO A 366 8.67 -9.59 5.64
C PRO A 366 7.85 -9.40 6.92
N THR A 367 6.62 -8.91 6.84
CA THR A 367 5.76 -8.73 8.04
C THR A 367 5.34 -10.03 8.68
N VAL A 368 5.37 -11.14 7.93
CA VAL A 368 5.16 -12.49 8.51
C VAL A 368 6.21 -12.82 9.58
N LEU A 369 7.43 -12.31 9.42
CA LEU A 369 8.48 -12.51 10.42
C LEU A 369 8.20 -11.77 11.75
N LEU A 370 7.27 -10.82 11.74
CA LEU A 370 6.85 -10.09 12.93
C LEU A 370 5.80 -10.86 13.75
N THR A 371 5.17 -11.90 13.19
CA THR A 371 4.18 -12.72 13.92
C THR A 371 4.80 -13.50 15.08
N ASP A 372 6.08 -13.79 14.97
CA ASP A 372 6.82 -14.55 15.99
C ASP A 372 7.41 -13.64 17.09
N VAL A 373 7.26 -12.31 16.96
CA VAL A 373 7.77 -11.32 17.93
C VAL A 373 6.73 -11.09 19.03
N GLY A 374 7.08 -11.45 20.26
CA GLY A 374 6.17 -11.37 21.40
C GLY A 374 5.84 -9.94 21.88
N GLN A 375 6.70 -8.96 21.59
CA GLN A 375 6.54 -7.58 22.06
C GLN A 375 5.74 -6.73 21.08
N THR A 376 4.49 -6.42 21.43
CA THR A 376 3.60 -5.57 20.62
C THR A 376 4.21 -4.23 20.22
N GLU A 377 4.91 -3.58 21.13
CA GLU A 377 5.57 -2.29 20.89
C GLU A 377 6.61 -2.41 19.76
N THR A 378 7.48 -3.42 19.81
CA THR A 378 8.49 -3.70 18.79
C THR A 378 7.82 -3.99 17.44
N VAL A 379 6.78 -4.82 17.42
CA VAL A 379 6.00 -5.13 16.21
C VAL A 379 5.46 -3.87 15.56
N LEU A 380 4.78 -3.00 16.32
CA LEU A 380 4.17 -1.78 15.78
C LEU A 380 5.22 -0.77 15.29
N LYS A 381 6.34 -0.62 15.99
CA LYS A 381 7.44 0.25 15.54
C LYS A 381 8.05 -0.24 14.23
N VAL A 382 8.42 -1.52 14.15
CA VAL A 382 9.01 -2.11 12.94
C VAL A 382 8.01 -2.09 11.79
N LEU A 383 6.74 -2.37 12.05
CA LEU A 383 5.68 -2.30 11.05
C LEU A 383 5.50 -0.87 10.49
N CYS A 384 5.57 0.14 11.36
CA CYS A 384 5.54 1.54 10.94
C CYS A 384 6.72 1.90 10.02
N MET A 385 7.94 1.44 10.36
CA MET A 385 9.12 1.61 9.53
C MET A 385 8.96 0.92 8.18
N THR A 386 8.51 -0.35 8.17
CA THR A 386 8.25 -1.15 6.97
C THR A 386 7.26 -0.45 6.04
N LEU A 387 6.12 -0.03 6.57
CA LEU A 387 5.10 0.68 5.81
C LEU A 387 5.54 2.05 5.33
N GLY A 388 6.39 2.74 6.10
CA GLY A 388 6.96 4.04 5.73
C GLY A 388 7.85 3.99 4.48
N GLU A 389 8.35 2.82 4.10
CA GLU A 389 9.20 2.60 2.91
C GLU A 389 8.45 2.01 1.71
N MET A 390 7.15 1.77 1.82
CA MET A 390 6.35 1.01 0.84
C MET A 390 6.43 1.50 -0.61
N VAL A 391 6.79 2.76 -0.84
CA VAL A 391 6.88 3.34 -2.18
C VAL A 391 7.90 2.63 -3.10
N TYR A 392 8.86 1.93 -2.53
CA TYR A 392 9.99 1.35 -3.27
C TYR A 392 9.72 0.00 -3.93
N THR A 393 8.53 -0.56 -3.81
CA THR A 393 8.10 -1.79 -4.49
C THR A 393 7.61 -1.51 -5.93
N ALA A 394 6.45 -2.03 -6.34
CA ALA A 394 5.88 -1.84 -7.67
C ALA A 394 5.77 -0.36 -8.13
N PRO A 395 5.42 0.63 -7.27
CA PRO A 395 5.38 2.04 -7.66
C PRO A 395 6.71 2.59 -8.18
N LEU A 396 7.84 2.14 -7.65
CA LEU A 396 9.17 2.56 -8.12
C LEU A 396 9.38 2.24 -9.59
N LEU A 397 8.99 1.06 -10.05
CA LEU A 397 9.14 0.65 -11.45
C LEU A 397 8.36 1.58 -12.40
N ILE A 398 7.18 2.03 -11.97
CA ILE A 398 6.34 2.98 -12.73
C ILE A 398 7.05 4.34 -12.81
N ALA A 399 7.58 4.81 -11.69
CA ALA A 399 8.30 6.08 -11.63
C ALA A 399 9.57 6.07 -12.51
N LEU A 400 10.33 4.97 -12.49
CA LEU A 400 11.51 4.79 -13.33
C LEU A 400 11.16 4.74 -14.83
N ALA A 401 10.02 4.11 -15.18
CA ALA A 401 9.54 4.02 -16.56
C ALA A 401 9.00 5.36 -17.11
N ALA A 402 8.85 6.38 -16.28
CA ALA A 402 8.29 7.69 -16.65
C ALA A 402 9.20 8.56 -17.54
N GLY A 403 10.39 8.09 -17.89
CA GLY A 403 11.32 8.77 -18.77
C GLY A 403 11.77 10.15 -18.23
N GLY A 404 12.94 10.24 -17.64
CA GLY A 404 13.49 11.49 -17.12
C GLY A 404 12.98 11.95 -15.75
N MET A 405 11.89 11.38 -15.21
CA MET A 405 11.37 11.76 -13.90
C MET A 405 12.34 11.42 -12.77
N THR A 406 12.89 10.22 -12.78
CA THR A 406 13.86 9.78 -11.76
C THR A 406 14.79 8.69 -12.29
N ARG A 407 15.92 8.49 -11.59
CA ARG A 407 16.90 7.44 -11.88
C ARG A 407 17.01 6.50 -10.68
N LEU A 408 17.39 5.25 -10.92
CA LEU A 408 17.54 4.26 -9.85
C LEU A 408 18.50 4.74 -8.74
N LYS A 409 19.63 5.35 -9.10
CA LYS A 409 20.59 5.92 -8.10
C LYS A 409 19.95 7.00 -7.22
N GLU A 410 19.09 7.86 -7.79
CA GLU A 410 18.39 8.90 -7.05
C GLU A 410 17.43 8.25 -6.04
N GLN A 411 16.70 7.22 -6.47
CA GLN A 411 15.74 6.49 -5.62
C GLN A 411 16.43 5.70 -4.51
N MET A 412 17.54 5.02 -4.81
CA MET A 412 18.35 4.32 -3.79
C MET A 412 18.87 5.28 -2.73
N GLY A 413 19.33 6.48 -3.13
CA GLY A 413 19.76 7.50 -2.19
C GLY A 413 18.63 8.04 -1.31
N ILE A 414 17.42 8.22 -1.86
CA ILE A 414 16.23 8.64 -1.08
C ILE A 414 15.83 7.52 -0.11
N TRP A 415 15.79 6.28 -0.60
CA TRP A 415 15.47 5.11 0.22
C TRP A 415 16.41 5.01 1.45
N LEU A 416 17.71 5.09 1.23
CA LEU A 416 18.69 5.00 2.33
C LEU A 416 18.47 6.09 3.37
N VAL A 417 18.25 7.34 2.93
CA VAL A 417 17.98 8.46 3.85
C VAL A 417 16.70 8.21 4.64
N ARG A 418 15.64 7.72 3.99
CA ARG A 418 14.37 7.42 4.66
C ARG A 418 14.51 6.25 5.62
N ALA A 419 15.17 5.15 5.23
CA ALA A 419 15.44 4.00 6.08
C ALA A 419 16.12 4.41 7.38
N VAL A 420 17.17 5.25 7.29
CA VAL A 420 17.86 5.78 8.47
C VAL A 420 16.97 6.67 9.33
N LEU A 421 16.15 7.53 8.73
CA LEU A 421 15.30 8.48 9.47
C LEU A 421 14.03 7.84 10.06
N LEU A 422 13.52 6.77 9.46
CA LEU A 422 12.31 6.10 9.94
C LEU A 422 12.50 5.47 11.32
N VAL A 423 13.70 4.97 11.63
CA VAL A 423 14.00 4.33 12.92
C VAL A 423 13.82 5.33 14.07
N PRO A 424 14.56 6.45 14.15
CA PRO A 424 14.38 7.41 15.23
C PRO A 424 12.98 8.03 15.23
N ALA A 425 12.39 8.30 14.04
CA ALA A 425 11.06 8.90 13.97
C ALA A 425 9.98 7.96 14.53
N ALA A 426 10.02 6.68 14.19
CA ALA A 426 9.08 5.70 14.71
C ALA A 426 9.24 5.50 16.22
N VAL A 427 10.47 5.36 16.71
CA VAL A 427 10.72 5.16 18.15
C VAL A 427 10.29 6.38 18.96
N LEU A 428 10.65 7.59 18.53
CA LEU A 428 10.35 8.83 19.27
C LEU A 428 8.86 9.19 19.27
N LEU A 429 8.14 8.90 18.19
CA LEU A 429 6.72 9.22 18.11
C LEU A 429 5.81 8.14 18.71
N TYR A 430 6.31 6.91 18.91
CA TYR A 430 5.51 5.81 19.46
C TYR A 430 4.78 6.19 20.77
N PRO A 431 5.46 6.71 21.81
CA PRO A 431 4.83 7.03 23.10
C PRO A 431 3.82 8.20 23.03
N VAL A 432 3.72 8.88 21.91
CA VAL A 432 2.71 9.94 21.71
C VAL A 432 1.35 9.35 21.32
N PHE A 433 1.35 8.17 20.70
CA PHE A 433 0.14 7.53 20.17
C PHE A 433 -0.29 6.30 20.99
N PHE A 434 0.64 5.66 21.68
CA PHE A 434 0.44 4.46 22.50
C PHE A 434 0.92 4.62 23.93
#